data_309e130a446bd93234bf775316ea062f
#
_entry.id   309e130a446bd93234bf775316ea062f
#
_cell.length_a   1.000
_cell.length_b   1.000
_cell.length_c   1.000
_cell.angle_alpha   90.00
_cell.angle_beta   90.00
_cell.angle_gamma   90.00
#
_symmetry.space_group_name_H-M   'P 1'
#
loop_
_entity.id
_entity.type
_entity.pdbx_description
1 polymer ?
#
loop_
_entity_poly.entity_id
_entity_poly.type
_entity_poly.pdbx_seq_one_letter_code
_entity_poly.pdbx_strand_id
1 'polypeptide(L)'
;MLKTHQTRILFLDFDGVLHPLGAIAGAKAPQTPAQIRAGWPQTFEHLPVLASMLTGHENVGVVVSSSWRHYLKEPELAELLESIDLYFAGAVRYGPRDEAIRAYVQEHAIEDFAILDDVQKFFPGDWPQLILCNSALGISDSSVQQKLTEWLLQE
;
A
#
# COMPACT_ATOMS: atom_id res chain seq x y z
N MET A 1 -7.63 -7.77 -9.05
CA MET A 1 -7.83 -7.18 -10.39
C MET A 1 -8.59 -5.87 -10.28
N LEU A 2 -8.14 -4.86 -10.99
CA LEU A 2 -8.77 -3.53 -10.98
C LEU A 2 -10.20 -3.60 -11.51
N LYS A 3 -11.14 -3.08 -10.73
CA LYS A 3 -12.57 -3.05 -11.09
C LYS A 3 -12.90 -1.76 -11.84
N THR A 4 -13.93 -1.78 -12.69
CA THR A 4 -14.31 -0.65 -13.55
C THR A 4 -14.62 0.63 -12.78
N HIS A 5 -15.21 0.52 -11.59
CA HIS A 5 -15.55 1.66 -10.76
C HIS A 5 -14.35 2.20 -9.95
N GLN A 6 -13.24 1.47 -9.91
CA GLN A 6 -12.02 1.87 -9.22
C GLN A 6 -11.19 2.76 -10.14
N THR A 7 -11.48 4.04 -10.13
CA THR A 7 -10.90 5.04 -11.03
C THR A 7 -9.76 5.82 -10.39
N ARG A 8 -9.60 5.71 -9.07
CA ARG A 8 -8.54 6.35 -8.31
C ARG A 8 -7.72 5.26 -7.64
N ILE A 9 -6.40 5.39 -7.66
CA ILE A 9 -5.51 4.33 -7.17
C ILE A 9 -4.70 4.83 -5.97
N LEU A 10 -4.66 4.02 -4.92
CA LEU A 10 -3.74 4.18 -3.81
C LEU A 10 -2.67 3.09 -3.91
N PHE A 11 -1.44 3.48 -4.21
CA PHE A 11 -0.30 2.57 -4.18
C PHE A 11 0.18 2.44 -2.74
N LEU A 12 0.26 1.22 -2.25
CA LEU A 12 0.42 0.91 -0.84
C LEU A 12 1.71 0.13 -0.58
N ASP A 13 2.60 0.69 0.24
CA ASP A 13 3.71 -0.02 0.85
C ASP A 13 3.28 -0.64 2.18
N PHE A 14 4.03 -1.62 2.68
CA PHE A 14 3.75 -2.32 3.92
C PHE A 14 4.70 -1.90 5.04
N ASP A 15 6.00 -2.19 4.90
CA ASP A 15 6.99 -1.86 5.93
C ASP A 15 7.11 -0.35 6.10
N GLY A 16 6.99 0.13 7.32
CA GLY A 16 7.03 1.56 7.61
C GLY A 16 5.75 2.32 7.28
N VAL A 17 4.69 1.63 6.84
CA VAL A 17 3.37 2.20 6.51
C VAL A 17 2.25 1.54 7.30
N LEU A 18 2.05 0.23 7.14
CA LEU A 18 1.00 -0.53 7.84
C LEU A 18 1.49 -1.11 9.17
N HIS A 19 2.79 -1.11 9.40
CA HIS A 19 3.45 -1.48 10.64
C HIS A 19 4.81 -0.79 10.68
N PRO A 20 5.42 -0.64 11.86
CA PRO A 20 6.74 -0.02 11.95
C PRO A 20 7.79 -0.80 11.14
N LEU A 21 8.73 -0.08 10.55
CA LEU A 21 9.88 -0.70 9.93
C LEU A 21 10.58 -1.59 10.95
N GLY A 22 10.87 -2.84 10.58
CA GLY A 22 11.48 -3.82 11.47
C GLY A 22 10.49 -4.67 12.27
N ALA A 23 9.18 -4.43 12.17
CA ALA A 23 8.18 -5.26 12.87
C ALA A 23 8.24 -6.73 12.46
N ILE A 24 8.71 -7.01 11.24
CA ILE A 24 8.93 -8.37 10.73
C ILE A 24 10.44 -8.71 10.64
N ALA A 25 11.25 -8.06 11.48
CA ALA A 25 12.69 -8.29 11.50
C ALA A 25 13.02 -9.77 11.79
N GLY A 26 14.03 -10.30 11.10
CA GLY A 26 14.43 -11.70 11.22
C GLY A 26 13.58 -12.69 10.42
N ALA A 27 12.54 -12.22 9.75
CA ALA A 27 11.76 -13.07 8.85
C ALA A 27 12.64 -13.55 7.69
N LYS A 28 12.50 -14.84 7.36
CA LYS A 28 13.13 -15.41 6.17
C LYS A 28 12.08 -15.48 5.07
N ALA A 29 12.36 -14.84 3.95
CA ALA A 29 11.50 -14.96 2.77
C ALA A 29 11.78 -16.29 2.04
N PRO A 30 10.77 -16.89 1.37
CA PRO A 30 9.37 -16.51 1.39
C PRO A 30 8.62 -16.98 2.63
N GLN A 31 7.60 -16.25 3.07
CA GLN A 31 6.72 -16.60 4.17
C GLN A 31 5.28 -16.68 3.68
N THR A 32 4.51 -17.64 4.19
CA THR A 32 3.07 -17.66 3.93
C THR A 32 2.35 -16.65 4.82
N PRO A 33 1.15 -16.18 4.45
CA PRO A 33 0.37 -15.31 5.33
C PRO A 33 0.17 -15.90 6.73
N ALA A 34 -0.09 -17.19 6.85
CA ALA A 34 -0.24 -17.86 8.14
C ALA A 34 1.05 -17.81 8.96
N GLN A 35 2.20 -18.06 8.34
CA GLN A 35 3.51 -17.97 9.00
C GLN A 35 3.80 -16.54 9.48
N ILE A 36 3.48 -15.55 8.66
CA ILE A 36 3.67 -14.15 9.02
C ILE A 36 2.84 -13.79 10.25
N ARG A 37 1.55 -14.13 10.24
CA ARG A 37 0.65 -13.83 11.36
C ARG A 37 1.09 -14.54 12.66
N ALA A 38 1.54 -15.77 12.55
CA ALA A 38 1.99 -16.56 13.72
C ALA A 38 3.31 -16.07 14.29
N GLY A 39 4.27 -15.71 13.42
CA GLY A 39 5.62 -15.32 13.82
C GLY A 39 5.77 -13.85 14.18
N TRP A 40 4.94 -12.98 13.59
CA TRP A 40 5.03 -11.53 13.75
C TRP A 40 3.63 -10.93 13.94
N PRO A 41 3.04 -11.09 15.12
CA PRO A 41 1.64 -10.68 15.37
C PRO A 41 1.38 -9.17 15.27
N GLN A 42 2.43 -8.34 15.28
CA GLN A 42 2.31 -6.88 15.09
C GLN A 42 2.24 -6.49 13.61
N THR A 43 2.43 -7.44 12.71
CA THR A 43 2.33 -7.18 11.27
C THR A 43 0.94 -6.62 10.94
N PHE A 44 0.92 -5.51 10.17
CA PHE A 44 -0.30 -4.80 9.80
C PHE A 44 -1.12 -4.25 10.97
N GLU A 45 -0.45 -3.90 12.08
CA GLU A 45 -1.17 -3.32 13.23
C GLU A 45 -1.91 -2.03 12.88
N HIS A 46 -1.49 -1.31 11.83
CA HIS A 46 -2.11 -0.07 11.36
C HIS A 46 -3.11 -0.27 10.21
N LEU A 47 -3.31 -1.49 9.75
CA LEU A 47 -4.29 -1.77 8.68
C LEU A 47 -5.71 -1.33 9.07
N PRO A 48 -6.18 -1.49 10.33
CA PRO A 48 -7.49 -1.00 10.73
C PRO A 48 -7.67 0.51 10.54
N VAL A 49 -6.61 1.30 10.69
CA VAL A 49 -6.64 2.75 10.43
C VAL A 49 -6.95 3.00 8.95
N LEU A 50 -6.23 2.34 8.06
CA LEU A 50 -6.47 2.46 6.62
C LEU A 50 -7.87 1.99 6.24
N ALA A 51 -8.30 0.86 6.77
CA ALA A 51 -9.64 0.32 6.52
C ALA A 51 -10.73 1.33 6.89
N SER A 52 -10.58 1.98 8.04
CA SER A 52 -11.51 3.02 8.49
C SER A 52 -11.51 4.22 7.55
N MET A 53 -10.34 4.66 7.09
CA MET A 53 -10.22 5.81 6.18
C MET A 53 -10.82 5.53 4.80
N LEU A 54 -10.68 4.31 4.29
CA LEU A 54 -11.20 3.93 2.97
C LEU A 54 -12.73 3.78 2.94
N THR A 55 -13.36 3.61 4.09
CA THR A 55 -14.82 3.42 4.18
C THR A 55 -15.56 4.55 3.46
N GLY A 56 -16.43 4.21 2.51
CA GLY A 56 -17.18 5.17 1.72
C GLY A 56 -16.47 5.64 0.44
N HIS A 57 -15.23 5.21 0.21
CA HIS A 57 -14.44 5.57 -0.98
C HIS A 57 -14.25 4.37 -1.91
N GLU A 58 -15.34 3.75 -2.33
CA GLU A 58 -15.31 2.51 -3.13
C GLU A 58 -14.74 2.70 -4.53
N ASN A 59 -14.61 3.93 -5.00
CA ASN A 59 -13.95 4.27 -6.26
C ASN A 59 -12.42 4.19 -6.17
N VAL A 60 -11.86 3.95 -4.98
CA VAL A 60 -10.42 3.78 -4.79
C VAL A 60 -10.04 2.31 -4.90
N GLY A 61 -9.08 2.01 -5.75
CA GLY A 61 -8.43 0.71 -5.81
C GLY A 61 -7.08 0.76 -5.09
N VAL A 62 -6.83 -0.20 -4.20
CA VAL A 62 -5.55 -0.33 -3.51
C VAL A 62 -4.67 -1.30 -4.28
N VAL A 63 -3.50 -0.81 -4.70
CA VAL A 63 -2.52 -1.58 -5.47
C VAL A 63 -1.22 -1.65 -4.68
N VAL A 64 -0.78 -2.86 -4.39
CA VAL A 64 0.43 -3.09 -3.58
C VAL A 64 1.67 -2.72 -4.37
N SER A 65 2.48 -1.83 -3.81
CA SER A 65 3.78 -1.44 -4.35
C SER A 65 4.96 -1.90 -3.48
N SER A 66 4.67 -2.48 -2.32
CA SER A 66 5.64 -3.03 -1.39
C SER A 66 6.53 -4.10 -2.04
N SER A 67 7.78 -4.20 -1.57
CA SER A 67 8.70 -5.27 -1.97
C SER A 67 8.18 -6.67 -1.65
N TRP A 68 7.18 -6.81 -0.78
CA TRP A 68 6.53 -8.08 -0.49
C TRP A 68 5.92 -8.73 -1.74
N ARG A 69 5.56 -7.93 -2.76
CA ARG A 69 5.09 -8.44 -4.06
C ARG A 69 6.13 -9.31 -4.78
N HIS A 70 7.41 -9.19 -4.42
CA HIS A 70 8.47 -10.02 -4.96
C HIS A 70 8.51 -11.41 -4.36
N TYR A 71 7.90 -11.62 -3.19
CA TYR A 71 7.90 -12.88 -2.45
C TYR A 71 6.54 -13.56 -2.44
N LEU A 72 5.46 -12.78 -2.47
CA LEU A 72 4.09 -13.26 -2.36
C LEU A 72 3.33 -12.98 -3.66
N LYS A 73 2.45 -13.92 -4.01
CA LYS A 73 1.55 -13.78 -5.16
C LYS A 73 0.34 -12.93 -4.78
N GLU A 74 -0.39 -12.42 -5.78
CA GLU A 74 -1.58 -11.61 -5.53
C GLU A 74 -2.61 -12.27 -4.60
N PRO A 75 -2.94 -13.57 -4.72
CA PRO A 75 -3.88 -14.19 -3.77
C PRO A 75 -3.40 -14.15 -2.32
N GLU A 76 -2.08 -14.27 -2.10
CA GLU A 76 -1.49 -14.19 -0.76
C GLU A 76 -1.51 -12.76 -0.22
N LEU A 77 -1.24 -11.78 -1.08
CA LEU A 77 -1.36 -10.36 -0.72
C LEU A 77 -2.80 -10.00 -0.39
N ALA A 78 -3.75 -10.50 -1.17
CA ALA A 78 -5.19 -10.31 -0.93
C ALA A 78 -5.60 -10.89 0.43
N GLU A 79 -5.07 -12.06 0.79
CA GLU A 79 -5.34 -12.70 2.08
C GLU A 79 -4.83 -11.83 3.25
N LEU A 80 -3.62 -11.29 3.12
CA LEU A 80 -3.08 -10.38 4.14
C LEU A 80 -3.89 -9.10 4.28
N LEU A 81 -4.49 -8.62 3.20
CA LEU A 81 -5.28 -7.39 3.15
C LEU A 81 -6.78 -7.67 3.20
N GLU A 82 -7.21 -8.79 3.76
CA GLU A 82 -8.61 -9.23 3.77
C GLU A 82 -9.56 -8.15 4.31
N SER A 83 -9.15 -7.40 5.33
CA SER A 83 -10.01 -6.35 5.92
C SER A 83 -10.29 -5.19 4.96
N ILE A 84 -9.55 -5.07 3.87
CA ILE A 84 -9.78 -4.08 2.81
C ILE A 84 -9.99 -4.74 1.45
N ASP A 85 -10.49 -5.97 1.42
CA ASP A 85 -10.70 -6.74 0.19
C ASP A 85 -11.59 -6.03 -0.82
N LEU A 86 -12.54 -5.23 -0.37
CA LEU A 86 -13.41 -4.42 -1.22
C LEU A 86 -12.62 -3.47 -2.11
N TYR A 87 -11.47 -3.00 -1.64
CA TYR A 87 -10.62 -2.00 -2.30
C TYR A 87 -9.43 -2.64 -3.02
N PHE A 88 -9.05 -3.85 -2.65
CA PHE A 88 -7.86 -4.50 -3.20
C PHE A 88 -7.97 -4.69 -4.72
N ALA A 89 -6.97 -4.19 -5.47
CA ALA A 89 -6.97 -4.23 -6.93
C ALA A 89 -5.75 -4.95 -7.53
N GLY A 90 -4.85 -5.46 -6.71
CA GLY A 90 -3.67 -6.20 -7.16
C GLY A 90 -2.36 -5.59 -6.71
N ALA A 91 -1.30 -5.83 -7.47
CA ALA A 91 0.04 -5.33 -7.20
C ALA A 91 0.70 -4.82 -8.47
N VAL A 92 1.67 -3.91 -8.34
CA VAL A 92 2.49 -3.50 -9.47
C VAL A 92 3.47 -4.62 -9.84
N ARG A 93 4.01 -4.55 -11.06
CA ARG A 93 4.94 -5.56 -11.57
C ARG A 93 6.22 -5.65 -10.73
N TYR A 94 6.97 -6.73 -10.93
CA TYR A 94 8.33 -6.88 -10.39
C TYR A 94 9.23 -5.75 -10.91
N GLY A 95 10.16 -5.31 -10.09
CA GLY A 95 11.17 -4.32 -10.47
C GLY A 95 11.19 -3.10 -9.57
N PRO A 96 11.99 -2.07 -9.92
CA PRO A 96 12.07 -0.83 -9.17
C PRO A 96 10.69 -0.20 -8.97
N ARG A 97 10.45 0.29 -7.77
CA ARG A 97 9.11 0.72 -7.33
C ARG A 97 8.55 1.86 -8.16
N ASP A 98 9.34 2.89 -8.40
CA ASP A 98 8.93 4.04 -9.20
C ASP A 98 8.58 3.65 -10.64
N GLU A 99 9.42 2.83 -11.26
CA GLU A 99 9.18 2.34 -12.63
C GLU A 99 7.93 1.47 -12.71
N ALA A 100 7.75 0.59 -11.72
CA ALA A 100 6.59 -0.30 -11.68
C ALA A 100 5.27 0.48 -11.51
N ILE A 101 5.29 1.52 -10.67
CA ILE A 101 4.13 2.42 -10.48
C ILE A 101 3.84 3.18 -11.78
N ARG A 102 4.86 3.77 -12.42
CA ARG A 102 4.67 4.48 -13.70
C ARG A 102 4.08 3.56 -14.77
N ALA A 103 4.57 2.33 -14.86
CA ALA A 103 4.04 1.35 -15.80
C ALA A 103 2.57 1.05 -15.55
N TYR A 104 2.19 0.87 -14.29
CA TYR A 104 0.80 0.63 -13.91
C TYR A 104 -0.10 1.81 -14.30
N VAL A 105 0.34 3.02 -13.98
CA VAL A 105 -0.39 4.26 -14.32
C VAL A 105 -0.62 4.36 -15.83
N GLN A 106 0.40 4.06 -16.64
CA GLN A 106 0.28 4.09 -18.10
C GLN A 106 -0.63 2.99 -18.63
N GLU A 107 -0.43 1.75 -18.20
CA GLU A 107 -1.19 0.59 -18.68
C GLU A 107 -2.69 0.71 -18.41
N HIS A 108 -3.05 1.30 -17.28
CA HIS A 108 -4.45 1.44 -16.85
C HIS A 108 -5.01 2.83 -17.08
N ALA A 109 -4.24 3.73 -17.70
CA ALA A 109 -4.63 5.13 -17.96
C ALA A 109 -5.13 5.84 -16.70
N ILE A 110 -4.40 5.68 -15.59
CA ILE A 110 -4.77 6.27 -14.29
C ILE A 110 -4.44 7.76 -14.29
N GLU A 111 -5.43 8.58 -14.00
CA GLU A 111 -5.28 10.03 -13.96
C GLU A 111 -5.09 10.57 -12.53
N ASP A 112 -5.61 9.83 -11.53
CA ASP A 112 -5.59 10.26 -10.13
C ASP A 112 -5.10 9.13 -9.24
N PHE A 113 -4.00 9.37 -8.55
CA PHE A 113 -3.42 8.38 -7.64
C PHE A 113 -2.66 9.05 -6.51
N ALA A 114 -2.49 8.31 -5.41
CA ALA A 114 -1.62 8.66 -4.31
C ALA A 114 -0.73 7.47 -3.99
N ILE A 115 0.38 7.73 -3.31
CA ILE A 115 1.37 6.73 -2.92
C ILE A 115 1.62 6.87 -1.43
N LEU A 116 1.46 5.78 -0.67
CA LEU A 116 1.90 5.70 0.73
C LEU A 116 3.18 4.89 0.79
N ASP A 117 4.27 5.55 1.17
CA ASP A 117 5.60 4.93 1.26
C ASP A 117 6.45 5.67 2.28
N ASP A 118 7.42 4.99 2.88
CA ASP A 118 8.33 5.57 3.86
C ASP A 118 9.74 5.83 3.32
N VAL A 119 10.02 5.45 2.07
CA VAL A 119 11.36 5.52 1.48
C VAL A 119 11.42 6.51 0.32
N GLN A 120 11.82 7.75 0.62
CA GLN A 120 11.92 8.84 -0.35
C GLN A 120 12.83 8.49 -1.54
N LYS A 121 13.94 7.81 -1.31
CA LYS A 121 14.93 7.50 -2.36
C LYS A 121 14.40 6.57 -3.46
N PHE A 122 13.30 5.85 -3.21
CA PHE A 122 12.67 5.02 -4.24
C PHE A 122 11.89 5.85 -5.27
N PHE A 123 11.75 7.14 -5.02
CA PHE A 123 10.98 8.07 -5.85
C PHE A 123 11.85 9.26 -6.27
N PRO A 124 12.88 9.02 -7.12
CA PRO A 124 13.70 10.12 -7.61
C PRO A 124 12.90 11.05 -8.52
N GLY A 125 13.18 12.32 -8.46
CA GLY A 125 12.49 13.33 -9.23
C GLY A 125 11.27 13.90 -8.49
N ASP A 126 10.30 14.42 -9.24
CA ASP A 126 9.12 15.06 -8.70
C ASP A 126 7.94 14.08 -8.64
N TRP A 127 7.48 13.82 -7.41
CA TRP A 127 6.36 12.93 -7.14
C TRP A 127 5.35 13.63 -6.21
N PRO A 128 4.53 14.53 -6.75
CA PRO A 128 3.54 15.25 -5.92
C PRO A 128 2.50 14.30 -5.30
N GLN A 129 2.33 13.10 -5.83
CA GLN A 129 1.39 12.09 -5.32
C GLN A 129 1.93 11.34 -4.10
N LEU A 130 3.21 11.48 -3.78
CA LEU A 130 3.82 10.76 -2.67
C LEU A 130 3.42 11.36 -1.32
N ILE A 131 2.81 10.54 -0.48
CA ILE A 131 2.57 10.81 0.93
C ILE A 131 3.64 10.05 1.69
N LEU A 132 4.71 10.76 2.08
CA LEU A 132 5.85 10.16 2.74
C LEU A 132 5.53 9.91 4.20
N CYS A 133 5.70 8.66 4.64
CA CYS A 133 5.47 8.23 6.01
C CYS A 133 6.77 8.22 6.81
N ASN A 134 6.66 8.47 8.12
CA ASN A 134 7.71 8.17 9.07
C ASN A 134 7.73 6.65 9.28
N SER A 135 8.89 6.01 9.13
CA SER A 135 9.02 4.54 9.20
C SER A 135 8.59 3.92 10.52
N ALA A 136 8.62 4.68 11.62
CA ALA A 136 8.21 4.21 12.94
C ALA A 136 6.70 4.31 13.15
N LEU A 137 6.06 5.32 12.57
CA LEU A 137 4.64 5.63 12.78
C LEU A 137 3.75 5.16 11.64
N GLY A 138 4.24 5.22 10.40
CA GLY A 138 3.44 4.86 9.23
C GLY A 138 2.14 5.65 9.15
N ILE A 139 1.06 4.98 8.81
CA ILE A 139 -0.28 5.59 8.71
C ILE A 139 -0.89 5.94 10.07
N SER A 140 -0.29 5.53 11.19
CA SER A 140 -0.72 5.99 12.52
C SER A 140 -0.38 7.46 12.78
N ASP A 141 0.50 8.06 11.97
CA ASP A 141 0.86 9.48 12.06
C ASP A 141 -0.31 10.35 11.60
N SER A 142 -0.74 11.27 12.45
CA SER A 142 -1.87 12.16 12.16
C SER A 142 -1.63 13.04 10.93
N SER A 143 -0.39 13.45 10.67
CA SER A 143 -0.06 14.26 9.50
C SER A 143 -0.22 13.47 8.20
N VAL A 144 0.12 12.20 8.21
CA VAL A 144 -0.09 11.29 7.07
C VAL A 144 -1.59 11.07 6.86
N GLN A 145 -2.32 10.82 7.93
CA GLN A 145 -3.78 10.64 7.87
C GLN A 145 -4.45 11.89 7.28
N GLN A 146 -4.00 13.08 7.67
CA GLN A 146 -4.55 14.32 7.13
C GLN A 146 -4.33 14.42 5.62
N LYS A 147 -3.13 14.16 5.13
CA LYS A 147 -2.81 14.19 3.71
C LYS A 147 -3.63 13.16 2.91
N LEU A 148 -3.75 11.95 3.45
CA LEU A 148 -4.55 10.91 2.80
C LEU A 148 -6.04 11.30 2.78
N THR A 149 -6.55 11.83 3.88
CA THR A 149 -7.94 12.32 3.95
C THR A 149 -8.19 13.41 2.91
N GLU A 150 -7.27 14.36 2.77
CA GLU A 150 -7.39 15.42 1.76
C GLU A 150 -7.47 14.85 0.34
N TRP A 151 -6.63 13.85 0.03
CA TRP A 151 -6.70 13.18 -1.26
C TRP A 151 -7.99 12.40 -1.45
N LEU A 152 -8.43 11.65 -0.44
CA LEU A 152 -9.67 10.86 -0.51
C LEU A 152 -10.89 11.73 -0.76
N LEU A 153 -10.93 12.95 -0.22
CA LEU A 153 -12.06 13.86 -0.33
C LEU A 153 -12.05 14.69 -1.64
N GLN A 154 -10.99 14.62 -2.42
CA GLN A 154 -10.95 15.26 -3.75
C GLN A 154 -11.91 14.54 -4.70
N GLU A 155 -12.57 15.34 -5.55
CA GLU A 155 -13.48 14.81 -6.58
C GLU A 155 -12.80 14.72 -7.95
#